data_9cfca913ad136c1a50ba188283e179ef
#
_entry.id   9cfca913ad136c1a50ba188283e179ef
#
_cell.length_a   1.000
_cell.length_b   1.000
_cell.length_c   1.000
_cell.angle_alpha   90.00
_cell.angle_beta   90.00
_cell.angle_gamma   90.00
#
_symmetry.space_group_name_H-M   'P 1'
#
loop_
_entity.id
_entity.type
_entity.pdbx_description
1 polymer ?
#
loop_
_entity_poly.entity_id
_entity_poly.type
_entity_poly.pdbx_seq_one_letter_code
_entity_poly.pdbx_strand_id
1 'polypeptide(L)'
;MRLSECPVRPAIDVVDGKWKPIVVNALKAGRLRFGQLRRHAPEASRKVLTEQLRDLEGDQIISRRMFGEKWERVEYELTPYGQTLVPVLTLMAKWGRKHKKLMQKKMERRAA
;
A
#
# COMPACT_ATOMS: atom_id res chain seq x y z
N MET A 1 14.40 -9.90 -23.28
CA MET A 1 13.06 -9.60 -22.74
C MET A 1 12.67 -8.17 -23.09
N ARG A 2 11.50 -7.95 -23.61
CA ARG A 2 10.97 -6.60 -23.84
C ARG A 2 10.55 -6.00 -22.50
N LEU A 3 10.63 -4.67 -22.39
CA LEU A 3 10.22 -3.96 -21.16
C LEU A 3 8.76 -4.28 -20.79
N SER A 4 7.89 -4.42 -21.80
CA SER A 4 6.48 -4.75 -21.60
C SER A 4 6.25 -6.17 -21.06
N GLU A 5 7.25 -7.03 -21.17
CA GLU A 5 7.19 -8.45 -20.75
C GLU A 5 7.84 -8.69 -19.39
N CYS A 6 8.42 -7.64 -18.77
CA CYS A 6 9.08 -7.78 -17.48
C CYS A 6 8.06 -8.14 -16.39
N PRO A 7 8.23 -9.29 -15.70
CA PRO A 7 7.27 -9.71 -14.67
C PRO A 7 7.15 -8.77 -13.47
N VAL A 8 8.15 -7.92 -13.26
CA VAL A 8 8.13 -6.92 -12.17
C VAL A 8 7.15 -5.79 -12.48
N ARG A 9 6.91 -5.50 -13.77
CA ARG A 9 6.08 -4.37 -14.17
C ARG A 9 4.64 -4.47 -13.64
N PRO A 10 3.92 -5.59 -13.78
CA PRO A 10 2.59 -5.73 -13.19
C PRO A 10 2.58 -5.52 -11.67
N ALA A 11 3.61 -5.98 -10.97
CA ALA A 11 3.72 -5.77 -9.53
C ALA A 11 3.90 -4.29 -9.19
N ILE A 12 4.76 -3.59 -9.95
CA ILE A 12 4.97 -2.15 -9.77
C ILE A 12 3.65 -1.40 -9.99
N ASP A 13 2.90 -1.76 -11.03
CA ASP A 13 1.64 -1.10 -11.36
C ASP A 13 0.61 -1.20 -10.22
N VAL A 14 0.60 -2.34 -9.50
CA VAL A 14 -0.30 -2.53 -8.35
C VAL A 14 0.08 -1.65 -7.16
N VAL A 15 1.38 -1.50 -6.89
CA VAL A 15 1.86 -0.76 -5.70
C VAL A 15 2.32 0.65 -6.02
N ASP A 16 2.11 1.10 -7.25
CA ASP A 16 2.57 2.40 -7.70
C ASP A 16 1.99 3.53 -6.86
N GLY A 17 2.85 4.51 -6.58
CA GLY A 17 2.49 5.68 -5.84
C GLY A 17 2.84 5.60 -4.36
N LYS A 18 2.50 6.68 -3.68
CA LYS A 18 2.89 6.91 -2.29
C LYS A 18 2.00 6.16 -1.30
N TRP A 19 0.72 5.97 -1.62
CA TRP A 19 -0.29 5.60 -0.63
C TRP A 19 -0.66 4.12 -0.62
N LYS A 20 -0.62 3.43 -1.77
CA LYS A 20 -1.03 2.02 -1.86
C LYS A 20 -0.25 1.10 -0.92
N PRO A 21 1.10 1.19 -0.85
CA PRO A 21 1.85 0.37 0.10
C PRO A 21 1.47 0.64 1.55
N ILE A 22 1.17 1.88 1.90
CA ILE A 22 0.76 2.28 3.26
C ILE A 22 -0.58 1.62 3.60
N VAL A 23 -1.54 1.63 2.67
CA VAL A 23 -2.86 1.02 2.87
C VAL A 23 -2.73 -0.50 3.08
N VAL A 24 -1.98 -1.17 2.21
CA VAL A 24 -1.78 -2.63 2.33
C VAL A 24 -1.13 -2.97 3.67
N ASN A 25 -0.10 -2.23 4.04
CA ASN A 25 0.58 -2.45 5.32
C ASN A 25 -0.36 -2.23 6.52
N ALA A 26 -1.20 -1.21 6.46
CA ALA A 26 -2.17 -0.93 7.52
C ALA A 26 -3.17 -2.07 7.67
N LEU A 27 -3.62 -2.66 6.57
CA LEU A 27 -4.64 -3.71 6.57
C LEU A 27 -4.11 -5.11 6.90
N LYS A 28 -2.80 -5.31 6.95
CA LYS A 28 -2.25 -6.65 7.22
C LYS A 28 -2.64 -7.20 8.59
N ALA A 29 -2.91 -6.34 9.54
CA ALA A 29 -3.29 -6.73 10.90
C ALA A 29 -4.79 -6.98 11.06
N GLY A 30 -5.61 -6.59 10.10
CA GLY A 30 -7.06 -6.78 10.15
C GLY A 30 -7.82 -5.67 9.45
N ARG A 31 -9.13 -5.79 9.50
CA ARG A 31 -10.04 -4.84 8.86
C ARG A 31 -9.97 -3.47 9.50
N LEU A 32 -10.08 -2.44 8.67
CA LEU A 32 -10.10 -1.05 9.12
C LEU A 32 -11.19 -0.27 8.39
N ARG A 33 -11.71 0.74 9.07
CA ARG A 33 -12.62 1.73 8.48
C ARG A 33 -11.80 2.81 7.78
N PHE A 34 -12.46 3.56 6.92
CA PHE A 34 -11.82 4.67 6.20
C PHE A 34 -11.08 5.64 7.13
N GLY A 35 -11.72 6.05 8.23
CA GLY A 35 -11.10 6.97 9.19
C GLY A 35 -9.83 6.41 9.84
N GLN A 36 -9.82 5.11 10.11
CA GLN A 36 -8.65 4.45 10.67
C GLN A 36 -7.51 4.36 9.64
N LEU A 37 -7.84 4.04 8.38
CA LEU A 37 -6.87 4.04 7.28
C LEU A 37 -6.26 5.42 7.10
N ARG A 38 -7.08 6.45 7.19
CA ARG A 38 -6.62 7.83 7.03
C ARG A 38 -5.63 8.25 8.11
N ARG A 39 -5.71 7.68 9.31
CA ARG A 39 -4.74 7.92 10.38
C ARG A 39 -3.35 7.39 10.03
N HIS A 40 -3.27 6.34 9.20
CA HIS A 40 -1.99 5.83 8.70
C HIS A 40 -1.42 6.68 7.57
N ALA A 41 -2.25 7.49 6.93
CA ALA A 41 -1.86 8.34 5.82
C ALA A 41 -2.47 9.74 6.00
N PRO A 42 -2.09 10.46 7.06
CA PRO A 42 -2.76 11.74 7.40
C PRO A 42 -2.55 12.84 6.37
N GLU A 43 -1.52 12.73 5.56
CA GLU A 43 -1.23 13.70 4.50
C GLU A 43 -2.06 13.45 3.23
N ALA A 44 -2.69 12.29 3.11
CA ALA A 44 -3.55 12.00 1.97
C ALA A 44 -4.88 12.70 2.13
N SER A 45 -5.35 13.37 1.07
CA SER A 45 -6.70 13.91 1.07
C SER A 45 -7.71 12.76 1.03
N ARG A 46 -8.94 13.05 1.46
CA ARG A 46 -10.03 12.08 1.39
C ARG A 46 -10.24 11.59 -0.05
N LYS A 47 -10.17 12.50 -1.01
CA LYS A 47 -10.31 12.18 -2.44
C LYS A 47 -9.21 11.21 -2.89
N VAL A 48 -7.95 11.53 -2.60
CA VAL A 48 -6.81 10.70 -3.01
C VAL A 48 -6.90 9.32 -2.38
N LEU A 49 -7.17 9.24 -1.07
CA LEU A 49 -7.27 7.94 -0.40
C LEU A 49 -8.42 7.11 -0.97
N THR A 50 -9.57 7.73 -1.26
CA THR A 50 -10.70 7.04 -1.89
C THR A 50 -10.32 6.47 -3.25
N GLU A 51 -9.59 7.22 -4.07
CA GLU A 51 -9.13 6.78 -5.38
C GLU A 51 -8.18 5.59 -5.25
N GLN A 52 -7.25 5.64 -4.30
CA GLN A 52 -6.30 4.56 -4.06
C GLN A 52 -7.00 3.28 -3.59
N LEU A 53 -8.00 3.41 -2.73
CA LEU A 53 -8.80 2.27 -2.27
C LEU A 53 -9.57 1.64 -3.43
N ARG A 54 -10.15 2.45 -4.32
CA ARG A 54 -10.85 1.95 -5.50
C ARG A 54 -9.91 1.19 -6.44
N ASP A 55 -8.70 1.70 -6.63
CA ASP A 55 -7.70 1.03 -7.47
C ASP A 55 -7.31 -0.34 -6.89
N LEU A 56 -7.04 -0.39 -5.57
CA LEU A 56 -6.70 -1.64 -4.90
C LEU A 56 -7.86 -2.63 -4.92
N GLU A 57 -9.08 -2.15 -4.79
CA GLU A 57 -10.29 -2.98 -4.90
C GLU A 57 -10.44 -3.52 -6.32
N GLY A 58 -10.21 -2.69 -7.33
CA GLY A 58 -10.22 -3.10 -8.74
C GLY A 58 -9.16 -4.14 -9.07
N ASP A 59 -8.00 -4.06 -8.44
CA ASP A 59 -6.92 -5.04 -8.57
C ASP A 59 -7.12 -6.28 -7.69
N GLN A 60 -8.26 -6.37 -6.98
CA GLN A 60 -8.61 -7.50 -6.11
C GLN A 60 -7.65 -7.67 -4.90
N ILE A 61 -6.94 -6.63 -4.54
CA ILE A 61 -6.03 -6.65 -3.38
C ILE A 61 -6.81 -6.48 -2.08
N ILE A 62 -7.82 -5.62 -2.11
CA ILE A 62 -8.70 -5.37 -0.95
C ILE A 62 -10.15 -5.61 -1.33
N SER A 63 -10.96 -5.86 -0.32
CA SER A 63 -12.41 -5.88 -0.45
C SER A 63 -13.03 -4.88 0.51
N ARG A 64 -14.18 -4.39 0.12
CA ARG A 64 -14.97 -3.46 0.90
C ARG A 64 -16.23 -4.18 1.36
N ARG A 65 -16.48 -4.18 2.67
CA ARG A 65 -17.67 -4.82 3.26
C ARG A 65 -18.50 -3.80 3.98
N MET A 66 -19.81 -3.95 3.86
CA MET A 66 -20.76 -3.15 4.59
C MET A 66 -21.30 -3.96 5.77
N PHE A 67 -21.38 -3.32 6.93
CA PHE A 67 -21.85 -3.92 8.17
C PHE A 67 -22.96 -3.08 8.79
N GLY A 68 -23.70 -3.68 9.72
CA GLY A 68 -24.80 -3.03 10.41
C GLY A 68 -26.13 -3.32 9.73
N GLU A 69 -27.24 -3.12 10.46
CA GLU A 69 -28.59 -3.41 9.98
C GLU A 69 -28.96 -2.57 8.76
N LYS A 70 -28.44 -1.35 8.67
CA LYS A 70 -28.69 -0.40 7.57
C LYS A 70 -27.46 -0.19 6.69
N TRP A 71 -26.49 -1.09 6.74
CA TRP A 71 -25.26 -0.99 5.97
C TRP A 71 -24.51 0.33 6.21
N GLU A 72 -24.59 0.85 7.44
CA GLU A 72 -24.03 2.15 7.80
C GLU A 72 -22.52 2.13 8.04
N ARG A 73 -21.93 0.94 8.19
CA ARG A 73 -20.47 0.83 8.38
C ARG A 73 -19.83 0.18 7.18
N VAL A 74 -18.74 0.78 6.74
CA VAL A 74 -17.91 0.25 5.65
C VAL A 74 -16.52 -0.05 6.21
N GLU A 75 -16.06 -1.27 6.01
CA GLU A 75 -14.74 -1.71 6.42
C GLU A 75 -14.00 -2.29 5.22
N TYR A 76 -12.69 -2.09 5.23
CA TYR A 76 -11.78 -2.59 4.20
C TYR A 76 -10.93 -3.69 4.77
N GLU A 77 -10.64 -4.71 3.97
CA GLU A 77 -9.75 -5.81 4.37
C GLU A 77 -8.96 -6.31 3.18
N LEU A 78 -7.81 -6.92 3.44
CA LEU A 78 -7.07 -7.61 2.40
C LEU A 78 -7.83 -8.87 1.99
N THR A 79 -7.90 -9.10 0.67
CA THR A 79 -8.39 -10.38 0.16
C THR A 79 -7.34 -11.46 0.41
N PRO A 80 -7.70 -12.77 0.33
CA PRO A 80 -6.68 -13.83 0.36
C PRO A 80 -5.58 -13.61 -0.69
N TYR A 81 -5.96 -13.12 -1.86
CA TYR A 81 -5.00 -12.75 -2.90
C TYR A 81 -4.13 -11.57 -2.47
N GLY A 82 -4.73 -10.54 -1.87
CA GLY A 82 -4.01 -9.38 -1.35
C GLY A 82 -3.00 -9.73 -0.27
N GLN A 83 -3.28 -10.75 0.54
CA GLN A 83 -2.34 -11.23 1.55
C GLN A 83 -1.02 -11.70 0.92
N THR A 84 -1.05 -12.20 -0.31
CA THR A 84 0.17 -12.65 -1.00
C THR A 84 1.12 -11.50 -1.32
N LEU A 85 0.60 -10.27 -1.34
CA LEU A 85 1.42 -9.08 -1.58
C LEU A 85 2.20 -8.65 -0.34
N VAL A 86 1.75 -9.00 0.85
CA VAL A 86 2.39 -8.58 2.12
C VAL A 86 3.87 -8.99 2.21
N PRO A 87 4.26 -10.25 1.93
CA PRO A 87 5.67 -10.63 1.95
C PRO A 87 6.52 -9.83 0.96
N VAL A 88 5.97 -9.52 -0.20
CA VAL A 88 6.66 -8.72 -1.22
C VAL A 88 6.98 -7.33 -0.70
N LEU A 89 5.98 -6.66 -0.11
CA LEU A 89 6.15 -5.33 0.46
C LEU A 89 7.10 -5.35 1.66
N THR A 90 7.08 -6.42 2.46
CA THR A 90 7.99 -6.57 3.59
C THR A 90 9.44 -6.62 3.11
N LEU A 91 9.71 -7.37 2.05
CA LEU A 91 11.06 -7.43 1.44
C LEU A 91 11.46 -6.10 0.84
N MET A 92 10.53 -5.42 0.16
CA MET A 92 10.78 -4.08 -0.39
C MET A 92 11.13 -3.08 0.71
N ALA A 93 10.40 -3.12 1.82
CA ALA A 93 10.67 -2.25 2.97
C ALA A 93 12.05 -2.51 3.56
N LYS A 94 12.44 -3.78 3.68
CA LYS A 94 13.77 -4.16 4.15
C LYS A 94 14.87 -3.61 3.23
N TRP A 95 14.72 -3.79 1.94
CA TRP A 95 15.65 -3.26 0.97
C TRP A 95 15.69 -1.73 1.00
N GLY A 96 14.52 -1.11 1.08
CA GLY A 96 14.39 0.35 1.12
C GLY A 96 15.09 0.98 2.32
N ARG A 97 14.98 0.35 3.51
CA ARG A 97 15.66 0.83 4.70
C ARG A 97 17.19 0.80 4.53
N LYS A 98 17.72 -0.27 3.95
CA LYS A 98 19.17 -0.39 3.66
C LYS A 98 19.62 0.68 2.68
N HIS A 99 18.83 0.89 1.64
CA HIS A 99 19.13 1.89 0.62
C HIS A 99 19.13 3.30 1.22
N LYS A 100 18.13 3.60 2.05
CA LYS A 100 18.04 4.89 2.75
C LYS A 100 19.30 5.18 3.57
N LYS A 101 19.77 4.19 4.34
CA LYS A 101 20.99 4.32 5.13
C LYS A 101 22.22 4.57 4.26
N LEU A 102 22.31 3.87 3.13
CA LEU A 102 23.43 4.04 2.19
C LEU A 102 23.44 5.47 1.63
N MET A 103 22.27 5.98 1.26
CA MET A 103 22.15 7.34 0.71
C MET A 103 22.46 8.41 1.77
N GLN A 104 22.09 8.19 3.01
CA GLN A 104 22.41 9.09 4.13
C GLN A 104 23.93 9.16 4.33
N LYS A 105 24.61 8.02 4.34
CA LYS A 105 26.08 7.98 4.45
C LYS A 105 26.75 8.70 3.31
N LYS A 106 26.23 8.54 2.10
CA LYS A 106 26.76 9.24 0.91
C LYS A 106 26.61 10.75 1.05
N MET A 107 25.48 11.23 1.55
CA MET A 107 25.23 12.65 1.79
C MET A 107 26.15 13.21 2.86
N GLU A 108 26.36 12.48 3.96
CA GLU A 108 27.28 12.85 5.03
C GLU A 108 28.70 12.99 4.54
N ARG A 109 29.18 12.07 3.69
CA ARG A 109 30.51 12.14 3.07
C ARG A 109 30.67 13.37 2.20
N ARG A 110 29.63 13.78 1.46
CA ARG A 110 29.68 14.98 0.61
C ARG A 110 29.67 16.26 1.43
N ALA A 111 29.03 16.23 2.62
CA ALA A 111 28.94 17.39 3.48
C ALA A 111 30.20 17.58 4.33
N ALA A 112 31.02 16.55 4.49
CA ALA A 112 32.25 16.59 5.30
C ALA A 112 33.41 17.36 4.66
#